data_71d97b2e4c2ff650213e3b5b4df13228
#
_entry.id   71d97b2e4c2ff650213e3b5b4df13228
#
_cell.length_a   1.000
_cell.length_b   1.000
_cell.length_c   1.000
_cell.angle_alpha   90.00
_cell.angle_beta   90.00
_cell.angle_gamma   90.00
#
_symmetry.space_group_name_H-M   'P 1'
#
loop_
_entity.id
_entity.type
_entity.pdbx_description
1 polymer ?
#
loop_
_entity_poly.entity_id
_entity_poly.type
_entity_poly.pdbx_seq_one_letter_code
_entity_poly.pdbx_strand_id
1 'polypeptide(L)'
;YLIDPSVNNLSPTEAISLGLGLIFGGLFVYEMACRSPLAKYPLLFGLCLVALICAVTFLSTQWFSGRGAYIHVGALIGTIMAGNVFFNIMPNQRKMVAAVAQKGDIDPQWGAGAKLRSVHNNYFTLPLLFIMISNHYPMTYQHEYNWLVLIAIMANAAWIRHFFNLRHVGKTKPAILVSGAIGMLLIALAVSWPSSQSVSVEKSEHGDQALAVV
;
A
#
# COMPACT_ATOMS: atom_id res chain seq x y z
N TYR A 1 17.05 -7.26 -8.88
CA TYR A 1 15.88 -7.28 -7.96
C TYR A 1 14.60 -6.74 -8.59
N LEU A 2 14.66 -5.86 -9.58
CA LEU A 2 13.50 -5.27 -10.26
C LEU A 2 13.00 -6.13 -11.40
N ILE A 3 13.91 -6.68 -12.17
CA ILE A 3 13.66 -7.41 -13.41
C ILE A 3 13.61 -8.89 -13.09
N ASP A 4 12.57 -9.57 -13.54
CA ASP A 4 12.43 -11.02 -13.52
C ASP A 4 11.98 -11.46 -14.92
N PRO A 5 12.83 -12.16 -15.68
CA PRO A 5 12.49 -12.61 -17.03
C PRO A 5 11.28 -13.55 -17.09
N SER A 6 10.92 -14.20 -15.97
CA SER A 6 9.73 -15.04 -15.89
C SER A 6 8.43 -14.23 -15.82
N VAL A 7 8.52 -12.96 -15.41
CA VAL A 7 7.38 -12.03 -15.33
C VAL A 7 7.34 -11.15 -16.58
N ASN A 8 8.46 -10.47 -16.90
CA ASN A 8 8.53 -9.58 -18.06
C ASN A 8 9.98 -9.34 -18.47
N ASN A 9 10.26 -9.34 -19.78
CA ASN A 9 11.58 -9.08 -20.34
C ASN A 9 11.85 -7.58 -20.53
N LEU A 10 11.93 -6.85 -19.42
CA LEU A 10 12.25 -5.43 -19.43
C LEU A 10 13.77 -5.21 -19.49
N SER A 11 14.20 -4.26 -20.30
CA SER A 11 15.57 -3.73 -20.19
C SER A 11 15.72 -2.91 -18.88
N PRO A 12 16.94 -2.74 -18.37
CA PRO A 12 17.17 -1.93 -17.16
C PRO A 12 16.63 -0.50 -17.28
N THR A 13 16.73 0.12 -18.44
CA THR A 13 16.25 1.48 -18.71
C THR A 13 14.71 1.53 -18.66
N GLU A 14 14.04 0.57 -19.26
CA GLU A 14 12.56 0.47 -19.22
C GLU A 14 12.07 0.25 -17.79
N ALA A 15 12.69 -0.66 -17.05
CA ALA A 15 12.31 -0.94 -15.67
C ALA A 15 12.45 0.31 -14.76
N ILE A 16 13.54 1.07 -14.90
CA ILE A 16 13.78 2.31 -14.19
C ILE A 16 12.74 3.36 -14.59
N SER A 17 12.49 3.54 -15.89
CA SER A 17 11.54 4.53 -16.40
C SER A 17 10.11 4.23 -15.93
N LEU A 18 9.69 2.96 -15.98
CA LEU A 18 8.39 2.53 -15.48
C LEU A 18 8.28 2.74 -13.96
N GLY A 19 9.31 2.39 -13.20
CA GLY A 19 9.32 2.56 -11.75
C GLY A 19 9.22 4.04 -11.35
N LEU A 20 10.01 4.91 -11.94
CA LEU A 20 9.95 6.35 -11.70
C LEU A 20 8.62 6.95 -12.18
N GLY A 21 8.15 6.53 -13.37
CA GLY A 21 6.85 6.93 -13.90
C GLY A 21 5.69 6.57 -12.98
N LEU A 22 5.72 5.37 -12.42
CA LEU A 22 4.71 4.91 -11.45
C LEU A 22 4.72 5.74 -10.17
N ILE A 23 5.90 6.02 -9.61
CA ILE A 23 6.04 6.77 -8.35
C ILE A 23 5.63 8.23 -8.54
N PHE A 24 6.20 8.93 -9.52
CA PHE A 24 5.92 10.35 -9.73
C PHE A 24 4.59 10.59 -10.42
N GLY A 25 4.20 9.73 -11.36
CA GLY A 25 2.89 9.77 -12.00
C GLY A 25 1.77 9.51 -11.00
N GLY A 26 1.94 8.51 -10.11
CA GLY A 26 0.99 8.23 -9.05
C GLY A 26 0.86 9.37 -8.03
N LEU A 27 1.99 9.99 -7.64
CA LEU A 27 1.97 11.20 -6.82
C LEU A 27 1.20 12.34 -7.51
N PHE A 28 1.45 12.56 -8.80
CA PHE A 28 0.76 13.59 -9.57
C PHE A 28 -0.75 13.35 -9.65
N VAL A 29 -1.16 12.12 -9.99
CA VAL A 29 -2.59 11.74 -10.04
C VAL A 29 -3.25 11.92 -8.67
N TYR A 30 -2.60 11.47 -7.61
CA TYR A 30 -3.09 11.66 -6.24
C TYR A 30 -3.25 13.15 -5.89
N GLU A 31 -2.26 13.98 -6.21
CA GLU A 31 -2.30 15.43 -5.95
C GLU A 31 -3.44 16.12 -6.72
N MET A 32 -3.62 15.77 -7.99
CA MET A 32 -4.72 16.26 -8.81
C MET A 32 -6.08 15.83 -8.25
N ALA A 33 -6.22 14.57 -7.83
CA ALA A 33 -7.43 14.08 -7.19
C ALA A 33 -7.77 14.85 -5.91
N CYS A 34 -6.78 15.13 -5.07
CA CYS A 34 -6.98 15.88 -3.84
C CYS A 34 -7.33 17.36 -4.06
N ARG A 35 -6.96 17.94 -5.19
CA ARG A 35 -7.33 19.33 -5.58
C ARG A 35 -8.65 19.38 -6.34
N SER A 36 -9.16 18.26 -6.80
CA SER A 36 -10.40 18.19 -7.55
C SER A 36 -11.64 18.28 -6.64
N PRO A 37 -12.83 18.55 -7.21
CA PRO A 37 -14.09 18.50 -6.47
C PRO A 37 -14.36 17.16 -5.78
N LEU A 38 -13.71 16.08 -6.21
CA LEU A 38 -13.80 14.74 -5.64
C LEU A 38 -13.45 14.73 -4.14
N ALA A 39 -12.52 15.60 -3.70
CA ALA A 39 -12.12 15.74 -2.30
C ALA A 39 -13.26 16.17 -1.36
N LYS A 40 -14.36 16.71 -1.92
CA LYS A 40 -15.57 17.08 -1.16
C LYS A 40 -16.42 15.85 -0.78
N TYR A 41 -16.20 14.72 -1.43
CA TYR A 41 -16.92 13.46 -1.22
C TYR A 41 -16.00 12.39 -0.64
N PRO A 42 -15.78 12.34 0.70
CA PRO A 42 -14.75 11.51 1.32
C PRO A 42 -14.86 10.03 1.00
N LEU A 43 -16.08 9.50 0.93
CA LEU A 43 -16.30 8.09 0.61
C LEU A 43 -15.90 7.78 -0.84
N LEU A 44 -16.37 8.58 -1.80
CA LEU A 44 -16.06 8.40 -3.21
C LEU A 44 -14.56 8.58 -3.46
N PHE A 45 -13.96 9.60 -2.84
CA PHE A 45 -12.50 9.80 -2.89
C PHE A 45 -11.75 8.58 -2.37
N GLY A 46 -12.15 8.05 -1.21
CA GLY A 46 -11.55 6.86 -0.62
C GLY A 46 -11.66 5.64 -1.54
N LEU A 47 -12.81 5.41 -2.13
CA LEU A 47 -13.02 4.30 -3.09
C LEU A 47 -12.13 4.46 -4.34
N CYS A 48 -12.05 5.66 -4.92
CA CYS A 48 -11.17 5.93 -6.06
C CYS A 48 -9.69 5.73 -5.70
N LEU A 49 -9.28 6.13 -4.49
CA LEU A 49 -7.91 5.94 -4.02
C LEU A 49 -7.59 4.46 -3.81
N VAL A 50 -8.50 3.69 -3.22
CA VAL A 50 -8.35 2.23 -3.10
C VAL A 50 -8.27 1.57 -4.47
N ALA A 51 -9.15 1.93 -5.41
CA ALA A 51 -9.13 1.41 -6.77
C ALA A 51 -7.78 1.72 -7.48
N LEU A 52 -7.27 2.94 -7.32
CA LEU A 52 -5.96 3.34 -7.85
C LEU A 52 -4.82 2.49 -7.27
N ILE A 53 -4.80 2.30 -5.95
CA ILE A 53 -3.78 1.48 -5.28
C ILE A 53 -3.88 0.01 -5.73
N CYS A 54 -5.09 -0.54 -5.85
CA CYS A 54 -5.28 -1.90 -6.37
C CYS A 54 -4.78 -2.03 -7.82
N ALA A 55 -5.08 -1.07 -8.69
CA ALA A 55 -4.62 -1.07 -10.07
C ALA A 55 -3.09 -0.98 -10.15
N VAL A 56 -2.49 -0.06 -9.38
CA VAL A 56 -1.02 0.07 -9.30
C VAL A 56 -0.38 -1.20 -8.77
N THR A 57 -0.95 -1.82 -7.75
CA THR A 57 -0.45 -3.07 -7.18
C THR A 57 -0.46 -4.18 -8.23
N PHE A 58 -1.60 -4.36 -8.91
CA PHE A 58 -1.74 -5.36 -9.97
C PHE A 58 -0.74 -5.11 -11.12
N LEU A 59 -0.68 -3.89 -11.65
CA LEU A 59 0.24 -3.55 -12.76
C LEU A 59 1.70 -3.72 -12.36
N SER A 60 2.07 -3.35 -11.14
CA SER A 60 3.45 -3.52 -10.65
C SER A 60 3.88 -4.99 -10.64
N THR A 61 2.97 -5.90 -10.28
CA THR A 61 3.28 -7.35 -10.29
C THR A 61 3.33 -7.96 -11.69
N GLN A 62 2.80 -7.28 -12.72
CA GLN A 62 2.93 -7.68 -14.12
C GLN A 62 4.23 -7.15 -14.77
N TRP A 63 4.84 -6.13 -14.20
CA TRP A 63 6.03 -5.48 -14.76
C TRP A 63 7.31 -5.87 -14.04
N PHE A 64 7.26 -6.02 -12.73
CA PHE A 64 8.42 -6.25 -11.89
C PHE A 64 8.38 -7.62 -11.22
N SER A 65 9.52 -8.08 -10.74
CA SER A 65 9.58 -9.21 -9.82
C SER A 65 8.64 -8.98 -8.63
N GLY A 66 8.14 -10.03 -8.01
CA GLY A 66 7.22 -9.89 -6.87
C GLY A 66 7.75 -8.98 -5.76
N ARG A 67 9.04 -9.11 -5.42
CA ARG A 67 9.74 -8.21 -4.48
C ARG A 67 9.83 -6.78 -5.00
N GLY A 68 10.16 -6.62 -6.29
CA GLY A 68 10.24 -5.31 -6.94
C GLY A 68 8.88 -4.60 -6.95
N ALA A 69 7.80 -5.32 -7.23
CA ALA A 69 6.44 -4.79 -7.22
C ALA A 69 6.05 -4.26 -5.82
N TYR A 70 6.30 -5.02 -4.76
CA TYR A 70 6.03 -4.59 -3.39
C TYR A 70 6.78 -3.32 -3.03
N ILE A 71 8.08 -3.27 -3.35
CA ILE A 71 8.91 -2.08 -3.09
C ILE A 71 8.37 -0.86 -3.83
N HIS A 72 7.92 -0.99 -5.09
CA HIS A 72 7.40 0.15 -5.87
C HIS A 72 6.07 0.66 -5.33
N VAL A 73 5.16 -0.23 -4.91
CA VAL A 73 3.92 0.17 -4.24
C VAL A 73 4.22 0.91 -2.94
N GLY A 74 5.18 0.40 -2.15
CA GLY A 74 5.64 1.07 -0.94
C GLY A 74 6.29 2.42 -1.21
N ALA A 75 7.13 2.51 -2.23
CA ALA A 75 7.78 3.76 -2.63
C ALA A 75 6.76 4.80 -3.08
N LEU A 76 5.73 4.42 -3.85
CA LEU A 76 4.63 5.31 -4.22
C LEU A 76 3.90 5.83 -2.99
N ILE A 77 3.45 4.94 -2.09
CA ILE A 77 2.73 5.33 -0.87
C ILE A 77 3.60 6.24 0.00
N GLY A 78 4.86 5.88 0.22
CA GLY A 78 5.81 6.68 0.98
C GLY A 78 6.05 8.07 0.37
N THR A 79 6.17 8.16 -0.96
CA THR A 79 6.32 9.41 -1.69
C THR A 79 5.08 10.29 -1.56
N ILE A 80 3.88 9.72 -1.67
CA ILE A 80 2.62 10.43 -1.41
C ILE A 80 2.59 10.98 0.03
N MET A 81 2.96 10.15 1.01
CA MET A 81 2.97 10.57 2.42
C MET A 81 3.96 11.71 2.68
N ALA A 82 5.17 11.61 2.14
CA ALA A 82 6.17 12.67 2.23
C ALA A 82 5.69 13.94 1.51
N GLY A 83 5.18 13.81 0.30
CA GLY A 83 4.61 14.93 -0.47
C GLY A 83 3.48 15.64 0.27
N ASN A 84 2.58 14.88 0.93
CA ASN A 84 1.55 15.47 1.77
C ASN A 84 2.11 16.35 2.88
N VAL A 85 3.18 15.92 3.54
CA VAL A 85 3.83 16.69 4.60
C VAL A 85 4.48 17.94 4.02
N PHE A 86 5.33 17.79 3.00
CA PHE A 86 6.14 18.90 2.49
C PHE A 86 5.33 19.95 1.73
N PHE A 87 4.37 19.53 0.89
CA PHE A 87 3.67 20.43 -0.01
C PHE A 87 2.33 20.93 0.53
N ASN A 88 1.77 20.28 1.55
CA ASN A 88 0.43 20.63 2.05
C ASN A 88 0.38 20.83 3.55
N ILE A 89 0.78 19.85 4.37
CA ILE A 89 0.59 19.95 5.83
C ILE A 89 1.45 21.05 6.41
N MET A 90 2.78 21.01 6.19
CA MET A 90 3.70 22.01 6.75
C MET A 90 3.43 23.44 6.25
N PRO A 91 3.22 23.71 4.95
CA PRO A 91 2.91 25.06 4.49
C PRO A 91 1.62 25.63 5.09
N ASN A 92 0.55 24.81 5.18
CA ASN A 92 -0.70 25.25 5.77
C ASN A 92 -0.57 25.52 7.28
N GLN A 93 0.15 24.67 8.00
CA GLN A 93 0.43 24.88 9.42
C GLN A 93 1.25 26.16 9.65
N ARG A 94 2.27 26.42 8.82
CA ARG A 94 3.06 27.68 8.91
C ARG A 94 2.20 28.92 8.70
N LYS A 95 1.27 28.89 7.73
CA LYS A 95 0.31 29.98 7.49
C LYS A 95 -0.59 30.23 8.71
N MET A 96 -1.13 29.14 9.30
CA MET A 96 -1.97 29.26 10.49
C MET A 96 -1.21 29.85 11.68
N VAL A 97 0.02 29.38 11.93
CA VAL A 97 0.86 29.89 13.03
C VAL A 97 1.19 31.38 12.79
N ALA A 98 1.53 31.79 11.56
CA ALA A 98 1.82 33.17 11.22
C ALA A 98 0.59 34.08 11.40
N ALA A 99 -0.60 33.64 10.99
CA ALA A 99 -1.84 34.37 11.19
C ALA A 99 -2.14 34.61 12.68
N VAL A 100 -1.98 33.58 13.52
CA VAL A 100 -2.13 33.67 14.98
C VAL A 100 -1.14 34.71 15.56
N ALA A 101 0.13 34.62 15.17
CA ALA A 101 1.17 35.52 15.67
C ALA A 101 0.89 37.02 15.31
N GLN A 102 0.26 37.23 14.15
CA GLN A 102 -0.11 38.57 13.67
C GLN A 102 -1.51 39.02 14.15
N LYS A 103 -2.19 38.24 14.99
CA LYS A 103 -3.59 38.43 15.41
C LYS A 103 -4.56 38.63 14.23
N GLY A 104 -4.24 37.99 13.09
CA GLY A 104 -5.05 38.00 11.89
C GLY A 104 -6.02 36.82 11.83
N ASP A 105 -6.91 36.85 10.84
CA ASP A 105 -7.89 35.76 10.62
C ASP A 105 -7.21 34.50 10.05
N ILE A 106 -7.67 33.35 10.54
CA ILE A 106 -7.23 32.04 10.05
C ILE A 106 -8.20 31.57 8.96
N ASP A 107 -7.71 31.36 7.74
CA ASP A 107 -8.50 30.74 6.69
C ASP A 107 -8.80 29.27 7.04
N PRO A 108 -10.09 28.90 7.19
CA PRO A 108 -10.49 27.52 7.51
C PRO A 108 -10.00 26.48 6.48
N GLN A 109 -9.73 26.91 5.23
CA GLN A 109 -9.25 26.01 4.18
C GLN A 109 -7.85 25.46 4.46
N TRP A 110 -6.99 26.21 5.15
CA TRP A 110 -5.65 25.73 5.53
C TRP A 110 -5.75 24.53 6.47
N GLY A 111 -6.61 24.64 7.50
CA GLY A 111 -6.86 23.54 8.43
C GLY A 111 -7.51 22.34 7.77
N ALA A 112 -8.51 22.56 6.93
CA ALA A 112 -9.21 21.49 6.22
C ALA A 112 -8.29 20.74 5.26
N GLY A 113 -7.47 21.43 4.49
CA GLY A 113 -6.49 20.83 3.59
C GLY A 113 -5.43 20.00 4.32
N ALA A 114 -4.84 20.55 5.38
CA ALA A 114 -3.87 19.85 6.22
C ALA A 114 -4.48 18.59 6.86
N LYS A 115 -5.72 18.70 7.38
CA LYS A 115 -6.46 17.58 7.99
C LYS A 115 -6.71 16.44 6.99
N LEU A 116 -7.19 16.75 5.78
CA LEU A 116 -7.45 15.76 4.74
C LEU A 116 -6.19 14.93 4.46
N ARG A 117 -5.05 15.61 4.22
CA ARG A 117 -3.79 14.92 3.91
C ARG A 117 -3.25 14.13 5.11
N SER A 118 -3.42 14.64 6.31
CA SER A 118 -3.02 13.94 7.54
C SER A 118 -3.85 12.66 7.75
N VAL A 119 -5.14 12.69 7.44
CA VAL A 119 -6.00 11.49 7.50
C VAL A 119 -5.54 10.43 6.50
N HIS A 120 -5.21 10.81 5.26
CA HIS A 120 -4.67 9.87 4.27
C HIS A 120 -3.36 9.25 4.76
N ASN A 121 -2.42 10.06 5.25
CA ASN A 121 -1.16 9.55 5.82
C ASN A 121 -1.40 8.58 6.97
N ASN A 122 -2.39 8.84 7.82
CA ASN A 122 -2.75 7.92 8.89
C ASN A 122 -3.17 6.55 8.36
N TYR A 123 -4.02 6.48 7.33
CA TYR A 123 -4.44 5.20 6.74
C TYR A 123 -3.30 4.49 6.00
N PHE A 124 -2.35 5.21 5.43
CA PHE A 124 -1.20 4.65 4.73
C PHE A 124 -0.12 4.10 5.67
N THR A 125 -0.09 4.51 6.93
CA THR A 125 0.99 4.18 7.87
C THR A 125 1.19 2.67 8.03
N LEU A 126 0.15 1.92 8.41
CA LEU A 126 0.29 0.48 8.62
C LEU A 126 0.51 -0.32 7.34
N PRO A 127 -0.19 -0.04 6.21
CA PRO A 127 0.15 -0.63 4.92
C PRO A 127 1.61 -0.42 4.53
N LEU A 128 2.14 0.80 4.66
CA LEU A 128 3.53 1.10 4.33
C LEU A 128 4.51 0.35 5.23
N LEU A 129 4.26 0.32 6.54
CA LEU A 129 5.10 -0.42 7.48
C LEU A 129 5.18 -1.91 7.12
N PHE A 130 4.05 -2.53 6.76
CA PHE A 130 4.08 -3.91 6.28
C PHE A 130 4.96 -4.06 5.04
N ILE A 131 4.79 -3.19 4.03
CA ILE A 131 5.58 -3.26 2.79
C ILE A 131 7.08 -3.12 3.10
N MET A 132 7.47 -2.24 4.01
CA MET A 132 8.88 -2.06 4.41
C MET A 132 9.49 -3.34 5.00
N ILE A 133 8.72 -4.11 5.78
CA ILE A 133 9.19 -5.36 6.37
C ILE A 133 8.96 -6.58 5.49
N SER A 134 8.16 -6.47 4.43
CA SER A 134 7.77 -7.59 3.55
C SER A 134 8.93 -8.30 2.89
N ASN A 135 10.07 -7.61 2.73
CA ASN A 135 11.30 -8.20 2.19
C ASN A 135 11.83 -9.38 3.03
N HIS A 136 11.43 -9.47 4.30
CA HIS A 136 11.78 -10.57 5.20
C HIS A 136 10.78 -11.75 5.12
N TYR A 137 9.71 -11.60 4.34
CA TYR A 137 8.64 -12.59 4.20
C TYR A 137 8.44 -13.03 2.75
N PRO A 138 9.36 -13.85 2.18
CA PRO A 138 9.31 -14.29 0.78
C PRO A 138 7.98 -14.92 0.39
N MET A 139 7.36 -15.64 1.31
CA MET A 139 6.08 -16.30 1.09
C MET A 139 4.96 -15.35 0.62
N THR A 140 5.07 -14.05 0.90
CA THR A 140 4.05 -13.08 0.49
C THR A 140 4.24 -12.61 -0.95
N TYR A 141 5.46 -12.24 -1.35
CA TYR A 141 5.74 -11.70 -2.68
C TYR A 141 6.09 -12.76 -3.73
N GLN A 142 6.42 -13.99 -3.31
CA GLN A 142 6.63 -15.14 -4.19
C GLN A 142 5.34 -15.95 -4.43
N HIS A 143 4.25 -15.62 -3.75
CA HIS A 143 2.98 -16.30 -3.92
C HIS A 143 2.43 -16.08 -5.34
N GLU A 144 1.77 -17.08 -5.92
CA GLU A 144 1.15 -17.00 -7.26
C GLU A 144 0.21 -15.80 -7.40
N TYR A 145 -0.56 -15.51 -6.35
CA TYR A 145 -1.47 -14.36 -6.27
C TYR A 145 -0.89 -13.24 -5.38
N ASN A 146 0.40 -12.92 -5.54
CA ASN A 146 1.10 -11.96 -4.71
C ASN A 146 0.44 -10.56 -4.67
N TRP A 147 -0.17 -10.12 -5.78
CA TRP A 147 -0.92 -8.88 -5.84
C TRP A 147 -2.16 -8.89 -4.92
N LEU A 148 -2.91 -10.02 -4.86
CA LEU A 148 -4.04 -10.18 -3.95
C LEU A 148 -3.58 -10.23 -2.49
N VAL A 149 -2.48 -10.93 -2.22
CA VAL A 149 -1.88 -11.00 -0.87
C VAL A 149 -1.54 -9.58 -0.40
N LEU A 150 -0.89 -8.78 -1.24
CA LEU A 150 -0.53 -7.41 -0.90
C LEU A 150 -1.76 -6.54 -0.65
N ILE A 151 -2.77 -6.60 -1.52
CA ILE A 151 -4.03 -5.86 -1.36
C ILE A 151 -4.75 -6.27 -0.08
N ALA A 152 -4.87 -7.57 0.19
CA ALA A 152 -5.53 -8.07 1.39
C ALA A 152 -4.84 -7.60 2.68
N ILE A 153 -3.51 -7.65 2.73
CA ILE A 153 -2.74 -7.16 3.88
C ILE A 153 -2.88 -5.65 4.03
N MET A 154 -2.78 -4.88 2.95
CA MET A 154 -2.95 -3.42 3.01
C MET A 154 -4.36 -3.03 3.47
N ALA A 155 -5.39 -3.70 2.97
CA ALA A 155 -6.78 -3.45 3.37
C ALA A 155 -7.00 -3.78 4.85
N ASN A 156 -6.49 -4.92 5.31
CA ASN A 156 -6.59 -5.30 6.73
C ASN A 156 -5.78 -4.34 7.63
N ALA A 157 -4.60 -3.92 7.21
CA ALA A 157 -3.79 -2.93 7.93
C ALA A 157 -4.51 -1.56 8.02
N ALA A 158 -5.14 -1.10 6.93
CA ALA A 158 -5.95 0.11 6.92
C ALA A 158 -7.18 -0.02 7.82
N TRP A 159 -7.80 -1.21 7.87
CA TRP A 159 -8.91 -1.52 8.79
C TRP A 159 -8.47 -1.43 10.25
N ILE A 160 -7.34 -2.03 10.61
CA ILE A 160 -6.77 -1.90 11.96
C ILE A 160 -6.46 -0.42 12.26
N ARG A 161 -5.90 0.33 11.30
CA ARG A 161 -5.64 1.75 11.46
C ARG A 161 -6.91 2.56 11.72
N HIS A 162 -8.04 2.16 11.14
CA HIS A 162 -9.33 2.81 11.37
C HIS A 162 -9.73 2.82 12.85
N PHE A 163 -9.43 1.76 13.60
CA PHE A 163 -9.63 1.75 15.06
C PHE A 163 -8.91 2.90 15.75
N PHE A 164 -7.63 3.11 15.44
CA PHE A 164 -6.85 4.19 16.06
C PHE A 164 -7.37 5.57 15.67
N ASN A 165 -7.81 5.73 14.42
CA ASN A 165 -8.42 6.99 13.97
C ASN A 165 -9.74 7.28 14.71
N LEU A 166 -10.58 6.27 14.93
CA LEU A 166 -11.81 6.41 15.72
C LEU A 166 -11.50 6.74 17.20
N ARG A 167 -10.48 6.10 17.77
CA ARG A 167 -10.06 6.35 19.15
C ARG A 167 -9.64 7.81 19.37
N HIS A 168 -8.98 8.43 18.40
CA HIS A 168 -8.60 9.86 18.48
C HIS A 168 -9.80 10.81 18.53
N VAL A 169 -10.96 10.41 18.04
CA VAL A 169 -12.22 11.17 18.14
C VAL A 169 -13.13 10.65 19.28
N GLY A 170 -12.57 9.94 20.25
CA GLY A 170 -13.30 9.45 21.44
C GLY A 170 -14.21 8.23 21.21
N LYS A 171 -14.12 7.58 20.04
CA LYS A 171 -14.94 6.40 19.70
C LYS A 171 -14.09 5.14 19.78
N THR A 172 -14.26 4.32 20.82
CA THR A 172 -13.53 3.06 20.97
C THR A 172 -14.41 1.89 20.52
N LYS A 173 -13.98 1.20 19.45
CA LYS A 173 -14.67 0.00 18.91
C LYS A 173 -13.69 -1.19 18.87
N PRO A 174 -13.52 -1.96 19.98
CA PRO A 174 -12.55 -3.06 20.05
C PRO A 174 -12.77 -4.15 19.00
N ALA A 175 -14.02 -4.34 18.55
CA ALA A 175 -14.36 -5.31 17.51
C ALA A 175 -13.55 -5.13 16.22
N ILE A 176 -13.11 -3.90 15.90
CA ILE A 176 -12.25 -3.62 14.73
C ILE A 176 -10.88 -4.27 14.92
N LEU A 177 -10.28 -4.21 16.10
CA LEU A 177 -8.98 -4.85 16.36
C LEU A 177 -9.11 -6.38 16.33
N VAL A 178 -10.15 -6.93 16.93
CA VAL A 178 -10.41 -8.37 16.93
C VAL A 178 -10.61 -8.87 15.50
N SER A 179 -11.46 -8.22 14.71
CA SER A 179 -11.68 -8.59 13.31
C SER A 179 -10.43 -8.41 12.47
N GLY A 180 -9.62 -7.38 12.72
CA GLY A 180 -8.33 -7.17 12.06
C GLY A 180 -7.31 -8.26 12.41
N ALA A 181 -7.25 -8.70 13.67
CA ALA A 181 -6.39 -9.81 14.09
C ALA A 181 -6.82 -11.14 13.43
N ILE A 182 -8.12 -11.42 13.39
CA ILE A 182 -8.68 -12.60 12.70
C ILE A 182 -8.36 -12.50 11.20
N GLY A 183 -8.57 -11.36 10.56
CA GLY A 183 -8.25 -11.14 9.15
C GLY A 183 -6.78 -11.41 8.85
N MET A 184 -5.85 -10.93 9.68
CA MET A 184 -4.42 -11.20 9.51
C MET A 184 -4.09 -12.69 9.66
N LEU A 185 -4.71 -13.36 10.63
CA LEU A 185 -4.53 -14.81 10.81
C LEU A 185 -5.03 -15.58 9.58
N LEU A 186 -6.20 -15.22 9.05
CA LEU A 186 -6.74 -15.87 7.84
C LEU A 186 -5.84 -15.66 6.61
N ILE A 187 -5.30 -14.45 6.43
CA ILE A 187 -4.33 -14.16 5.35
C ILE A 187 -3.07 -15.01 5.55
N ALA A 188 -2.52 -15.06 6.76
CA ALA A 188 -1.34 -15.87 7.05
C ALA A 188 -1.57 -17.35 6.78
N LEU A 189 -2.71 -17.90 7.17
CA LEU A 189 -3.09 -19.29 6.88
C LEU A 189 -3.22 -19.53 5.37
N ALA A 190 -3.88 -18.61 4.64
CA ALA A 190 -4.05 -18.72 3.20
C ALA A 190 -2.71 -18.70 2.45
N VAL A 191 -1.79 -17.82 2.86
CA VAL A 191 -0.44 -17.70 2.25
C VAL A 191 0.46 -18.89 2.61
N SER A 192 0.26 -19.47 3.80
CA SER A 192 1.03 -20.65 4.25
C SER A 192 0.47 -21.98 3.74
N TRP A 193 -0.71 -21.97 3.09
CA TRP A 193 -1.31 -23.20 2.56
C TRP A 193 -0.50 -23.71 1.37
N PRO A 194 -0.08 -24.99 1.35
CA PRO A 194 0.70 -25.53 0.26
C PRO A 194 -0.07 -25.40 -1.07
N SER A 195 0.53 -24.76 -2.07
CA SER A 195 -0.05 -24.75 -3.40
C SER A 195 -0.03 -26.15 -4.01
N SER A 196 -1.05 -26.51 -4.77
CA SER A 196 -1.19 -27.84 -5.40
C SER A 196 0.01 -28.22 -6.28
N GLN A 197 0.78 -27.23 -6.75
CA GLN A 197 1.99 -27.45 -7.53
C GLN A 197 3.17 -27.99 -6.72
N SER A 198 3.34 -27.57 -5.46
CA SER A 198 4.42 -28.10 -4.61
C SER A 198 4.21 -29.57 -4.27
N VAL A 199 2.95 -29.99 -4.11
CA VAL A 199 2.58 -31.40 -3.84
C VAL A 199 2.83 -32.28 -5.07
N SER A 200 2.65 -31.77 -6.28
CA SER A 200 2.90 -32.55 -7.51
C SER A 200 4.39 -32.73 -7.83
N VAL A 201 5.23 -31.75 -7.55
CA VAL A 201 6.68 -31.83 -7.74
C VAL A 201 7.30 -32.80 -6.73
N GLU A 202 6.93 -32.70 -5.45
CA GLU A 202 7.43 -33.61 -4.41
C GLU A 202 7.01 -35.07 -4.67
N LYS A 203 5.80 -35.26 -5.22
CA LYS A 203 5.29 -36.61 -5.58
C LYS A 203 5.99 -37.19 -6.83
N SER A 204 6.43 -36.34 -7.77
CA SER A 204 7.20 -36.78 -8.94
C SER A 204 8.65 -37.12 -8.58
N GLU A 205 9.31 -36.32 -7.74
CA GLU A 205 10.69 -36.63 -7.28
C GLU A 205 10.76 -37.88 -6.44
N HIS A 206 9.78 -38.15 -5.57
CA HIS A 206 9.72 -39.42 -4.81
C HIS A 206 9.39 -40.64 -5.70
N GLY A 207 8.60 -40.43 -6.78
CA GLY A 207 8.31 -41.48 -7.76
C GLY A 207 9.54 -41.88 -8.58
N ASP A 208 10.34 -40.90 -9.02
CA ASP A 208 11.55 -41.13 -9.80
C ASP A 208 12.69 -41.73 -8.96
N GLN A 209 12.80 -41.37 -7.68
CA GLN A 209 13.76 -41.99 -6.76
C GLN A 209 13.40 -43.46 -6.45
N ALA A 210 12.12 -43.78 -6.39
CA ALA A 210 11.68 -45.18 -6.17
C ALA A 210 11.93 -46.10 -7.37
N LEU A 211 11.90 -45.53 -8.60
CA LEU A 211 12.21 -46.26 -9.84
C LEU A 211 13.71 -46.42 -10.11
N ALA A 212 14.56 -45.57 -9.52
CA ALA A 212 16.01 -45.65 -9.68
C ALA A 212 16.70 -46.68 -8.74
N VAL A 213 15.95 -47.30 -7.82
CA VAL A 213 16.46 -48.29 -6.82
C VAL A 213 16.09 -49.73 -7.20
N VAL A 214 15.44 -49.96 -8.35
CA VAL A 214 15.10 -51.27 -8.90
C VAL A 214 15.99 -51.59 -10.10
#